data_c161a598cc76290a96ab720b1bc10069
#
_entry.id   c161a598cc76290a96ab720b1bc10069
#
_cell.length_a   1.000
_cell.length_b   1.000
_cell.length_c   1.000
_cell.angle_alpha   90.00
_cell.angle_beta   90.00
_cell.angle_gamma   90.00
#
_symmetry.space_group_name_H-M   'P 1'
#
loop_
_entity.id
_entity.type
_entity.pdbx_description
1 polymer ?
#
loop_
_entity_poly.entity_id
_entity_poly.type
_entity_poly.pdbx_seq_one_letter_code
_entity_poly.pdbx_strand_id
1 'polypeptide(L)' 'MAGKNVKIWYDAEGDHLEVIFGQKEGYFRETSSDQVMEKVDADGNVLGFSVLKVSALKERPLEVTL' A
#
# COMPACT_ATOMS: atom_id res chain seq x y z
N MET A 1 -11.63 -8.22 -22.11
CA MET A 1 -10.74 -8.63 -21.03
C MET A 1 -11.15 -7.95 -19.73
N ALA A 2 -11.26 -8.73 -18.70
CA ALA A 2 -11.62 -8.18 -17.41
C ALA A 2 -10.47 -7.34 -16.85
N GLY A 3 -10.78 -6.20 -16.31
CA GLY A 3 -9.80 -5.37 -15.62
C GLY A 3 -9.42 -5.97 -14.28
N LYS A 4 -8.34 -5.49 -13.73
CA LYS A 4 -7.95 -5.85 -12.37
C LYS A 4 -8.82 -5.09 -11.38
N ASN A 5 -9.25 -5.78 -10.34
CA ASN A 5 -9.93 -5.13 -9.23
C ASN A 5 -8.87 -4.60 -8.28
N VAL A 6 -8.95 -3.32 -7.99
CA VAL A 6 -8.09 -2.68 -7.02
C VAL A 6 -8.96 -2.27 -5.83
N LYS A 7 -8.61 -2.77 -4.66
CA LYS A 7 -9.27 -2.38 -3.43
C LYS A 7 -8.53 -1.22 -2.82
N ILE A 8 -9.26 -0.15 -2.53
CA ILE A 8 -8.69 1.01 -1.84
C ILE A 8 -9.52 1.21 -0.57
N TRP A 9 -8.85 1.23 0.55
CA TRP A 9 -9.52 1.34 1.83
C TRP A 9 -8.80 2.38 2.69
N TYR A 10 -9.58 3.31 3.23
CA TYR A 10 -9.07 4.35 4.10
C TYR A 10 -9.62 4.18 5.50
N ASP A 11 -8.73 4.11 6.48
CA ASP A 11 -9.08 4.05 7.88
C ASP A 11 -8.82 5.42 8.51
N ALA A 12 -9.91 6.15 8.78
CA ALA A 12 -9.81 7.49 9.33
C ALA A 12 -9.28 7.50 10.77
N GLU A 13 -9.59 6.47 11.55
CA GLU A 13 -9.12 6.39 12.93
C GLU A 13 -7.62 6.13 12.99
N GLY A 14 -7.15 5.22 12.17
CA GLY A 14 -5.73 4.89 12.10
C GLY A 14 -4.93 5.81 11.20
N ASP A 15 -5.60 6.70 10.48
CA ASP A 15 -4.96 7.61 9.52
C ASP A 15 -4.12 6.83 8.53
N HIS A 16 -4.68 5.77 7.97
CA HIS A 16 -3.94 4.91 7.09
C HIS A 16 -4.79 4.48 5.88
N LEU A 17 -4.11 4.24 4.77
CA LEU A 17 -4.71 3.87 3.51
C LEU A 17 -4.10 2.56 3.03
N GLU A 18 -4.95 1.63 2.58
CA GLU A 18 -4.48 0.41 1.95
C GLU A 18 -4.93 0.36 0.51
N VAL A 19 -4.03 -0.07 -0.37
CA VAL A 19 -4.32 -0.32 -1.77
C VAL A 19 -3.89 -1.74 -2.08
N ILE A 20 -4.85 -2.58 -2.45
CA ILE A 20 -4.59 -4.00 -2.70
C ILE A 20 -5.02 -4.32 -4.13
N PHE A 21 -4.10 -4.80 -4.94
CA PHE A 21 -4.38 -5.16 -6.32
C PHE A 21 -4.07 -6.62 -6.66
N GLY A 22 -3.48 -7.36 -5.74
CA GLY A 22 -3.29 -8.79 -5.85
C GLY A 22 -4.01 -9.52 -4.73
N GLN A 23 -4.63 -10.66 -5.04
CA GLN A 23 -5.42 -11.40 -4.06
C GLN A 23 -4.72 -12.64 -3.51
N LYS A 24 -3.43 -12.76 -3.75
CA LYS A 24 -2.65 -13.86 -3.20
C LYS A 24 -2.29 -13.58 -1.75
N GLU A 25 -2.00 -14.63 -1.02
CA GLU A 25 -1.44 -14.49 0.30
C GLU A 25 -0.05 -13.86 0.21
N GLY A 26 0.25 -13.04 1.17
CA GLY A 26 1.52 -12.36 1.18
C GLY A 26 1.81 -11.78 2.56
N TYR A 27 2.90 -11.04 2.63
CA TYR A 27 3.33 -10.41 3.86
C TYR A 27 3.76 -8.96 3.57
N PHE A 28 3.73 -8.14 4.59
CA PHE A 28 4.16 -6.75 4.48
C PHE A 28 5.67 -6.66 4.64
N ARG A 29 6.26 -5.78 3.85
CA ARG A 29 7.68 -5.53 3.82
C ARG A 29 7.93 -4.03 3.86
N GLU A 30 8.99 -3.61 4.54
CA GLU A 30 9.37 -2.22 4.60
C GLU A 30 9.83 -1.70 3.23
N THR A 31 9.60 -0.42 3.00
CA THR A 31 10.08 0.27 1.80
C THR A 31 11.12 1.31 2.19
N SER A 32 11.55 2.13 1.23
CA SER A 32 12.44 3.26 1.49
C SER A 32 11.79 4.33 2.36
N SER A 33 10.47 4.31 2.47
CA SER A 33 9.73 5.24 3.32
C SER A 33 9.21 4.51 4.56
N ASP A 34 9.38 5.09 5.73
CA ASP A 34 8.84 4.54 6.96
C ASP A 34 7.33 4.73 7.08
N GLN A 35 6.72 5.47 6.16
CA GLN A 35 5.27 5.61 6.08
C GLN A 35 4.59 4.60 5.16
N VAL A 36 5.36 3.85 4.38
CA VAL A 36 4.82 2.93 3.39
C VAL A 36 5.35 1.53 3.61
N MET A 37 4.41 0.58 3.66
CA MET A 37 4.73 -0.85 3.67
C MET A 37 4.18 -1.43 2.37
N GLU A 38 4.92 -2.28 1.69
CA GLU A 38 4.40 -2.98 0.54
C GLU A 38 4.03 -4.42 0.91
N LYS A 39 2.96 -4.92 0.30
CA LYS A 39 2.57 -6.31 0.47
C LYS A 39 3.11 -7.09 -0.72
N VAL A 40 3.83 -8.16 -0.43
CA VAL A 40 4.47 -8.99 -1.46
C VAL A 40 4.11 -10.46 -1.25
N ASP A 41 4.15 -11.22 -2.33
CA ASP A 41 3.97 -12.67 -2.25
C ASP A 41 5.32 -13.37 -2.04
N ALA A 42 5.29 -14.69 -2.02
CA ALA A 42 6.49 -15.50 -1.79
C ALA A 42 7.55 -15.32 -2.88
N ASP A 43 7.14 -14.89 -4.06
CA ASP A 43 8.04 -14.67 -5.20
C ASP A 43 8.56 -13.23 -5.27
N GLY A 44 8.12 -12.38 -4.36
CA GLY A 44 8.53 -10.99 -4.33
C GLY A 44 7.68 -10.06 -5.18
N ASN A 45 6.57 -10.53 -5.74
CA ASN A 45 5.67 -9.69 -6.51
C ASN A 45 4.86 -8.79 -5.58
N VAL A 46 4.75 -7.51 -5.94
CA VAL A 46 4.00 -6.55 -5.13
C VAL A 46 2.51 -6.76 -5.35
N LEU A 47 1.79 -6.98 -4.27
CA LEU A 47 0.34 -7.21 -4.28
C LEU A 47 -0.45 -5.98 -3.82
N GLY A 48 0.23 -5.01 -3.25
CA GLY A 48 -0.39 -3.81 -2.75
C GLY A 48 0.54 -3.05 -1.83
N PHE A 49 0.02 -2.02 -1.21
CA PHE A 49 0.80 -1.26 -0.24
C PHE A 49 -0.11 -0.60 0.79
N SER A 50 0.48 -0.21 1.90
CA SER A 50 -0.20 0.46 2.99
C SER A 50 0.54 1.77 3.25
N VAL A 51 -0.20 2.87 3.37
CA VAL A 51 0.35 4.19 3.64
C VAL A 51 -0.10 4.64 5.01
N LEU A 52 0.86 4.89 5.89
CA LEU A 52 0.59 5.36 7.24
C LEU A 52 0.63 6.88 7.27
N LYS A 53 -0.07 7.48 8.22
CA LYS A 53 -0.10 8.93 8.41
C LYS A 53 -0.51 9.67 7.14
N VAL A 54 -1.61 9.21 6.54
CA VAL A 54 -2.10 9.75 5.26
C VAL A 54 -2.37 11.25 5.34
N SER A 55 -2.82 11.74 6.48
CA SER A 55 -3.12 13.17 6.64
C SER A 55 -1.89 14.07 6.41
N ALA A 56 -0.69 13.55 6.62
CA ALA A 56 0.53 14.30 6.36
C ALA A 56 0.73 14.61 4.87
N LEU A 57 0.06 13.86 3.99
CA LEU A 57 0.17 14.06 2.54
C LEU A 57 -0.50 15.36 2.08
N LYS A 58 -1.28 16.01 2.93
CA LYS A 58 -1.85 17.31 2.62
C LYS A 58 -0.77 18.38 2.44
N GLU A 59 0.36 18.21 3.10
CA GLU A 59 1.43 19.20 3.08
C GLU A 59 2.49 18.91 2.04
N ARG A 60 2.70 17.65 1.71
CA ARG A 60 3.64 17.26 0.67
C ARG A 60 3.36 15.83 0.20
N PRO A 61 3.63 15.56 -1.07
CA PRO A 61 3.42 14.21 -1.60
C PRO A 61 4.47 13.24 -1.07
N LEU A 62 4.11 11.97 -1.16
CA LEU A 62 4.99 10.88 -0.80
C LEU A 62 5.42 10.18 -2.09
N GLU A 63 6.72 9.95 -2.23
CA GLU A 63 7.26 9.20 -3.34
C GLU A 63 7.91 7.93 -2.83
N VAL A 64 7.60 6.82 -3.47
CA VAL A 64 8.13 5.51 -3.10
C VAL A 64 8.51 4.76 -4.37
N THR A 65 9.68 4.15 -4.35
CA THR A 65 10.09 3.22 -5.41
C THR A 65 9.71 1.80 -4.99
N LEU A 66 8.92 1.17 -5.81
CA LEU A 66 8.48 -0.20 -5.57
C LEU A 66 9.30 -1.23 -6.33
#